data_c189b975a3fd0dbefb888959697ee61a
#
_entry.id   c189b975a3fd0dbefb888959697ee61a
#
_cell.length_a   1.000
_cell.length_b   1.000
_cell.length_c   1.000
_cell.angle_alpha   90.00
_cell.angle_beta   90.00
_cell.angle_gamma   90.00
#
_symmetry.space_group_name_H-M   'P 1'
#
loop_
_entity.id
_entity.type
_entity.pdbx_description
1 polymer ?
#
loop_
_entity_poly.entity_id
_entity_poly.type
_entity_poly.pdbx_seq_one_letter_code
_entity_poly.pdbx_strand_id
1 'polypeptide(L)'
;MYDVIIIGGGPAGITAGIYIKRAGFKVLIISKGEGALIRTEKIENYYGFEMPISGKELIEKGEKQAKNLGIELIKKEVIGIKYTESGFEDRKSVV
;
A
#
# COMPACT_ATOMS: atom_id res chain seq x y z
N MET A 1 -10.05 -1.98 14.22
CA MET A 1 -10.64 -2.82 13.17
C MET A 1 -10.68 -2.08 11.84
N TYR A 2 -10.37 -2.74 10.78
CA TYR A 2 -10.31 -2.13 9.46
C TYR A 2 -11.51 -2.52 8.62
N ASP A 3 -11.99 -1.58 7.82
CA ASP A 3 -13.06 -1.86 6.87
C ASP A 3 -12.51 -2.57 5.64
N VAL A 4 -11.28 -2.21 5.24
CA VAL A 4 -10.62 -2.77 4.06
C VAL A 4 -9.15 -3.02 4.37
N ILE A 5 -8.67 -4.16 3.93
CA ILE A 5 -7.25 -4.49 4.02
C ILE A 5 -6.75 -4.72 2.60
N ILE A 6 -5.74 -3.95 2.21
CA ILE A 6 -5.14 -4.06 0.89
C ILE A 6 -3.81 -4.80 1.03
N ILE A 7 -3.65 -5.86 0.26
CA ILE A 7 -2.42 -6.64 0.24
C ILE A 7 -1.65 -6.25 -1.00
N GLY A 8 -0.58 -5.52 -0.79
CA GLY A 8 0.24 -4.99 -1.87
C GLY A 8 0.44 -3.50 -1.71
N GLY A 9 1.69 -3.08 -1.59
CA GLY A 9 2.07 -1.70 -1.34
C GLY A 9 2.66 -0.97 -2.54
N GLY A 10 2.44 -1.48 -3.76
CA GLY A 10 2.86 -0.78 -4.96
C GLY A 10 1.90 0.35 -5.30
N PRO A 11 2.14 1.05 -6.42
CA PRO A 11 1.30 2.20 -6.79
C PRO A 11 -0.18 1.88 -6.87
N ALA A 12 -0.54 0.72 -7.40
CA ALA A 12 -1.95 0.35 -7.52
C ALA A 12 -2.61 0.17 -6.16
N GLY A 13 -1.93 -0.52 -5.24
CA GLY A 13 -2.46 -0.75 -3.89
C GLY A 13 -2.59 0.54 -3.11
N ILE A 14 -1.58 1.39 -3.18
CA ILE A 14 -1.61 2.68 -2.49
C ILE A 14 -2.69 3.58 -3.08
N THR A 15 -2.82 3.61 -4.40
CA THR A 15 -3.88 4.39 -5.05
C THR A 15 -5.26 3.93 -4.62
N ALA A 16 -5.50 2.63 -4.61
CA ALA A 16 -6.77 2.08 -4.14
C ALA A 16 -7.04 2.47 -2.69
N GLY A 17 -6.02 2.38 -1.84
CA GLY A 17 -6.14 2.76 -0.44
C GLY A 17 -6.52 4.22 -0.25
N ILE A 18 -5.92 5.10 -1.04
CA ILE A 18 -6.22 6.53 -0.98
C ILE A 18 -7.69 6.79 -1.33
N TYR A 19 -8.18 6.18 -2.41
CA TYR A 19 -9.59 6.35 -2.80
C TYR A 19 -10.53 5.81 -1.73
N ILE A 20 -10.25 4.65 -1.20
CA ILE A 20 -11.11 4.03 -0.17
C ILE A 20 -11.10 4.86 1.10
N LYS A 21 -9.94 5.36 1.50
CA LYS A 21 -9.82 6.21 2.68
C LYS A 21 -10.63 7.49 2.51
N ARG A 22 -10.57 8.10 1.34
CA ARG A 22 -11.32 9.31 1.06
C ARG A 22 -12.83 9.07 1.04
N ALA A 23 -13.25 7.84 0.80
CA ALA A 23 -14.65 7.46 0.90
C ALA A 23 -15.12 7.26 2.34
N GLY A 24 -14.25 7.40 3.32
CA GLY A 24 -14.60 7.35 4.74
C GLY A 24 -14.33 6.01 5.41
N PHE A 25 -13.64 5.10 4.75
CA PHE A 25 -13.36 3.79 5.32
C PHE A 25 -12.01 3.75 6.03
N LYS A 26 -11.89 2.85 6.98
CA LYS A 26 -10.64 2.62 7.67
C LYS A 26 -9.84 1.57 6.90
N VAL A 27 -8.65 1.93 6.45
CA VAL A 27 -7.86 1.14 5.52
C VAL A 27 -6.53 0.75 6.14
N LEU A 28 -6.15 -0.52 5.95
CA LEU A 28 -4.84 -1.01 6.26
C LEU A 28 -4.20 -1.48 4.95
N ILE A 29 -2.97 -1.06 4.68
CA ILE A 29 -2.18 -1.57 3.57
C ILE A 29 -1.07 -2.44 4.12
N ILE A 30 -0.99 -3.66 3.63
CA ILE A 30 0.07 -4.60 4.01
C ILE A 30 0.97 -4.81 2.81
N SER A 31 2.22 -4.44 2.95
CA SER A 31 3.22 -4.59 1.90
C SER A 31 4.25 -5.64 2.32
N LYS A 32 4.58 -6.52 1.39
CA LYS A 32 5.61 -7.51 1.64
C LYS A 32 7.01 -6.89 1.69
N GLY A 33 7.16 -5.71 1.12
CA GLY A 33 8.45 -5.04 1.04
C GLY A 33 8.83 -4.77 -0.40
N GLU A 34 10.02 -5.18 -0.80
CA GLU A 34 10.51 -4.89 -2.13
C GLU A 34 9.73 -5.61 -3.22
N GLY A 35 9.20 -4.85 -4.16
CA GLY A 35 8.59 -5.38 -5.36
C GLY A 35 9.45 -5.07 -6.58
N ALA A 36 8.96 -5.46 -7.75
CA ALA A 36 9.70 -5.24 -8.99
C ALA A 36 9.95 -3.75 -9.26
N LEU A 37 9.00 -2.90 -8.91
CA LEU A 37 9.11 -1.47 -9.18
C LEU A 37 10.26 -0.82 -8.45
N ILE A 38 10.59 -1.28 -7.25
CA ILE A 38 11.65 -0.67 -6.46
C ILE A 38 13.02 -0.78 -7.11
N ARG A 39 13.17 -1.74 -8.03
CA ARG A 39 14.42 -1.94 -8.77
C ARG A 39 14.50 -1.10 -10.04
N THR A 40 13.43 -0.45 -10.42
CA THR A 40 13.40 0.37 -11.62
C THR A 40 14.08 1.69 -11.34
N GLU A 41 15.15 1.98 -12.06
CA GLU A 41 15.93 3.18 -11.82
C GLU A 41 15.30 4.43 -12.43
N LYS A 42 14.50 4.25 -13.49
CA LYS A 42 14.00 5.39 -14.23
C LYS A 42 12.60 5.11 -14.77
N ILE A 43 11.63 5.87 -14.26
CA ILE A 43 10.25 5.79 -14.70
C ILE A 43 9.90 7.11 -15.37
N GLU A 44 9.55 7.05 -16.64
CA GLU A 44 9.28 8.25 -17.45
C GLU A 44 7.81 8.44 -17.76
N ASN A 45 7.03 7.39 -17.65
CA ASN A 45 5.64 7.38 -18.10
C ASN A 45 4.62 7.42 -16.96
N TYR A 46 5.01 7.90 -15.80
CA TYR A 46 4.07 8.02 -14.71
C TYR A 46 3.53 9.45 -14.66
N TYR A 47 2.22 9.56 -14.72
CA TYR A 47 1.55 10.86 -14.72
C TYR A 47 1.91 11.68 -13.49
N GLY A 48 2.21 12.94 -13.69
CA GLY A 48 2.49 13.88 -12.60
C GLY A 48 3.97 14.13 -12.34
N PHE A 49 4.85 13.47 -13.08
CA PHE A 49 6.30 13.68 -12.93
C PHE A 49 6.88 14.16 -14.25
N GLU A 50 7.35 15.40 -14.27
CA GLU A 50 8.00 15.98 -15.45
C GLU A 50 9.32 15.30 -15.76
N MET A 51 10.07 14.98 -14.71
CA MET A 51 11.36 14.31 -14.83
C MET A 51 11.22 12.86 -14.43
N PRO A 52 12.02 11.98 -15.01
CA PRO A 52 12.01 10.59 -14.62
C PRO A 52 12.25 10.42 -13.11
N ILE A 53 11.58 9.45 -12.54
CA ILE A 53 11.70 9.14 -11.11
C ILE A 53 12.06 7.66 -10.95
N SER A 54 12.84 7.33 -9.93
CA SER A 54 13.13 5.93 -9.67
C SER A 54 11.93 5.24 -9.02
N GLY A 55 11.86 3.93 -9.18
CA GLY A 55 10.80 3.15 -8.54
C GLY A 55 10.82 3.30 -7.02
N LYS A 56 12.02 3.34 -6.45
CA LYS A 56 12.16 3.54 -5.00
C LYS A 56 11.57 4.88 -4.55
N GLU A 57 11.91 5.95 -5.25
CA GLU A 57 11.38 7.26 -4.92
C GLU A 57 9.87 7.33 -5.07
N LEU A 58 9.33 6.72 -6.13
CA LEU A 58 7.90 6.71 -6.37
C LEU A 58 7.17 5.99 -5.24
N ILE A 59 7.68 4.84 -4.82
CA ILE A 59 7.09 4.08 -3.72
C ILE A 59 7.17 4.86 -2.41
N GLU A 60 8.31 5.47 -2.13
CA GLU A 60 8.48 6.24 -0.90
C GLU A 60 7.51 7.43 -0.85
N LYS A 61 7.33 8.11 -1.97
CA LYS A 61 6.37 9.22 -2.04
C LYS A 61 4.94 8.73 -1.85
N GLY A 62 4.60 7.60 -2.44
CA GLY A 62 3.26 7.02 -2.27
C GLY A 62 2.99 6.59 -0.84
N GLU A 63 3.95 5.96 -0.20
CA GLU A 63 3.82 5.55 1.20
C GLU A 63 3.65 6.76 2.12
N LYS A 64 4.41 7.80 1.87
CA LYS A 64 4.31 9.02 2.66
C LYS A 64 2.95 9.68 2.46
N GLN A 65 2.46 9.71 1.24
CA GLN A 65 1.14 10.25 0.94
C GLN A 65 0.04 9.48 1.68
N ALA A 66 0.13 8.16 1.66
CA ALA A 66 -0.84 7.31 2.36
C ALA A 66 -0.83 7.59 3.86
N LYS A 67 0.35 7.66 4.46
CA LYS A 67 0.48 7.97 5.88
C LYS A 67 -0.07 9.32 6.24
N ASN A 68 0.18 10.32 5.40
CA ASN A 68 -0.34 11.68 5.62
C ASN A 68 -1.86 11.73 5.60
N LEU A 69 -2.50 10.80 4.90
CA LEU A 69 -3.96 10.69 4.85
C LEU A 69 -4.53 9.82 5.97
N GLY A 70 -3.68 9.33 6.87
CA GLY A 70 -4.13 8.52 7.98
C GLY A 70 -4.30 7.04 7.67
N ILE A 71 -3.74 6.57 6.56
CA ILE A 71 -3.77 5.16 6.22
C ILE A 71 -2.65 4.46 6.97
N GLU A 72 -2.99 3.36 7.65
CA GLU A 72 -1.98 2.55 8.29
C GLU A 72 -1.32 1.64 7.26
N LEU A 73 0.00 1.62 7.27
CA LEU A 73 0.78 0.82 6.33
C LEU A 73 1.80 0.00 7.11
N ILE A 74 1.76 -1.31 6.94
CA ILE A 74 2.72 -2.21 7.59
C ILE A 74 3.40 -3.08 6.55
N LYS A 75 4.64 -3.45 6.84
CA LYS A 75 5.43 -4.29 5.95
C LYS A 75 5.56 -5.67 6.56
N LYS A 76 4.76 -6.60 6.06
CA LYS A 76 4.73 -7.98 6.52
C LYS A 76 4.30 -8.90 5.39
N GLU A 77 4.69 -10.16 5.49
CA GLU A 77 4.20 -11.16 4.57
C GLU A 77 2.87 -11.70 5.09
N VAL A 78 1.88 -11.73 4.20
CA VAL A 78 0.56 -12.28 4.51
C VAL A 78 0.45 -13.67 3.95
N ILE A 79 0.17 -14.65 4.81
CA ILE A 79 -0.02 -16.04 4.37
C ILE A 79 -1.47 -16.51 4.50
N GLY A 80 -2.33 -15.69 5.06
CA GLY A 80 -3.74 -16.01 5.17
C GLY A 80 -4.54 -14.86 5.70
N ILE A 81 -5.83 -14.87 5.41
CA ILE A 81 -6.76 -13.85 5.86
C ILE A 81 -7.96 -14.54 6.48
N LYS A 82 -8.40 -14.03 7.60
CA LYS A 82 -9.55 -14.56 8.31
C LYS A 82 -10.61 -13.48 8.42
N TYR A 83 -11.83 -13.82 8.09
CA TYR A 83 -12.97 -12.94 8.30
C TYR A 83 -13.51 -13.14 9.71
N THR A 84 -13.81 -12.05 10.39
CA THR A 84 -14.44 -12.07 11.71
C THR A 84 -15.72 -11.26 11.66
N GLU A 85 -16.53 -11.35 12.71
CA GLU A 85 -17.77 -10.58 12.82
C GLU A 85 -17.52 -9.07 12.82
N SER A 86 -16.34 -8.64 13.24
CA SER A 86 -16.01 -7.23 13.27
C SER A 86 -15.17 -6.78 12.06
N GLY A 87 -14.97 -7.65 11.08
CA GLY A 87 -14.23 -7.32 9.88
C GLY A 87 -13.18 -8.35 9.55
N PHE A 88 -12.19 -7.95 8.77
CA PHE A 88 -11.09 -8.84 8.41
C PHE A 88 -9.98 -8.78 9.44
N GLU A 89 -9.43 -9.94 9.73
CA GLU A 89 -8.28 -10.07 10.58
C GLU A 89 -7.13 -10.61 9.75
N ASP A 90 -6.01 -9.93 9.81
CA ASP A 90 -4.82 -10.39 9.12
C ASP A 90 -4.24 -11.60 9.85
N ARG A 91 -4.23 -12.72 9.16
CA ARG A 91 -3.60 -13.93 9.64
C ARG A 91 -2.19 -13.95 9.07
N LYS A 92 -1.37 -13.06 9.57
CA LYS A 92 -0.04 -12.92 9.05
C LYS A 92 0.81 -14.15 9.32
N SER A 93 1.86 -14.24 8.55
CA SER A 93 2.89 -15.21 8.82
C SER A 93 3.44 -14.97 10.21
N VAL A 94 3.40 -15.98 11.00
CA VAL A 94 3.91 -15.89 12.36
C VAL A 94 5.36 -16.31 12.35
N VAL A 95 6.06 -15.70 11.61
CA VAL A 95 7.47 -16.06 11.50
C VAL A 95 8.31 -15.13 12.31
#